data_8b0ecf204e09b99591ba3872ee6dcf50
#
_entry.id   8b0ecf204e09b99591ba3872ee6dcf50
#
_cell.length_a   1.000
_cell.length_b   1.000
_cell.length_c   1.000
_cell.angle_alpha   90.00
_cell.angle_beta   90.00
_cell.angle_gamma   90.00
#
_symmetry.space_group_name_H-M   'P 1'
#
loop_
_entity.id
_entity.type
_entity.pdbx_description
1 polymer ?
#
loop_
_entity_poly.entity_id
_entity_poly.type
_entity_poly.pdbx_seq_one_letter_code
_entity_poly.pdbx_strand_id
1 'polypeptide(L)'
;MVAERSDAFVFFGATGDLAFKQIFPALLGLIRDDGFDVPIIGVARSGDLESLRERARQSVAAAGAVDSAAIETLTARLRYVKGSDDDVETFHALRRELGASQHPLHYLAIPPALFAEVVTNLAASGCAVGARVILEKPFGRDLASAIALNATVHEVFDERAIFRIDHYLGKEPVQNLLYFRFANSFNEPLWNRDHVASVQVNMPEAFDVADRGAFYDRAGAIRDVVQNHLLQVMSLLAMEAPSGATPEAVRNEQFKVLDSIRAVTPKDVVRGQYRGYRSVNGVAPDSTVETFAALRLHVDTWRWGGVPFYIRTGKSLPVTATEVLVEMKPPPQSVFGEAEPPDADYFRFRLAPDMSISLGGRAKKPGEAMVGESVELYASHESGTERPPYQRLIGDAAKGDQSLFGREDAVEAAWRVVDGILDDRTPLHEYEPGTWGPDAAAAVLAHGDRWHDPAVPAPAAAVTAPEAPTAAVTAPAVRATPGGLGAAPTPAAVP
;
A
#
# COMPACT_ATOMS: atom_id res chain seq x y z
N MET A 1 -1.14 0.90 28.24
CA MET A 1 -1.08 -0.57 28.49
C MET A 1 -0.66 -1.19 27.17
N VAL A 2 0.31 -2.10 27.18
CA VAL A 2 0.66 -2.90 25.98
C VAL A 2 -0.56 -3.78 25.71
N ALA A 3 -1.09 -3.74 24.48
CA ALA A 3 -2.20 -4.61 24.11
C ALA A 3 -1.76 -6.07 24.25
N GLU A 4 -2.59 -6.91 24.89
CA GLU A 4 -2.29 -8.33 25.00
C GLU A 4 -2.23 -8.96 23.61
N ARG A 5 -1.23 -9.82 23.36
CA ARG A 5 -1.09 -10.53 22.09
C ARG A 5 -2.26 -11.49 21.90
N SER A 6 -2.65 -11.69 20.64
CA SER A 6 -3.66 -12.71 20.31
C SER A 6 -3.14 -14.10 20.64
N ASP A 7 -3.98 -14.93 21.23
CA ASP A 7 -3.70 -16.27 21.76
C ASP A 7 -4.33 -17.40 20.91
N ALA A 8 -5.03 -17.06 19.85
CA ALA A 8 -5.48 -17.96 18.78
C ALA A 8 -5.61 -17.17 17.47
N PHE A 9 -5.40 -17.83 16.34
CA PHE A 9 -5.65 -17.28 15.02
C PHE A 9 -6.72 -18.11 14.31
N VAL A 10 -7.81 -17.48 13.92
CA VAL A 10 -8.93 -18.09 13.20
C VAL A 10 -9.02 -17.47 11.82
N PHE A 11 -9.13 -18.26 10.76
CA PHE A 11 -9.35 -17.71 9.43
C PHE A 11 -10.49 -18.43 8.70
N PHE A 12 -11.45 -17.64 8.30
CA PHE A 12 -12.58 -18.07 7.50
C PHE A 12 -12.16 -18.14 6.04
N GLY A 13 -12.77 -19.05 5.27
CA GLY A 13 -12.37 -19.28 3.88
C GLY A 13 -11.04 -20.04 3.74
N ALA A 14 -10.76 -20.96 4.65
CA ALA A 14 -9.48 -21.66 4.75
C ALA A 14 -9.11 -22.50 3.51
N THR A 15 -10.08 -22.87 2.68
CA THR A 15 -9.86 -23.56 1.41
C THR A 15 -9.77 -22.63 0.20
N GLY A 16 -9.87 -21.31 0.40
CA GLY A 16 -9.87 -20.29 -0.66
C GLY A 16 -8.48 -19.95 -1.20
N ASP A 17 -8.46 -19.19 -2.29
CA ASP A 17 -7.23 -18.75 -2.96
C ASP A 17 -6.39 -17.80 -2.11
N LEU A 18 -7.03 -16.90 -1.36
CA LEU A 18 -6.31 -15.98 -0.49
C LEU A 18 -5.57 -16.73 0.62
N ALA A 19 -6.20 -17.74 1.21
CA ALA A 19 -5.56 -18.60 2.19
C ALA A 19 -4.32 -19.29 1.60
N PHE A 20 -4.45 -19.83 0.38
CA PHE A 20 -3.36 -20.49 -0.31
C PHE A 20 -2.22 -19.55 -0.70
N LYS A 21 -2.53 -18.42 -1.33
CA LYS A 21 -1.52 -17.54 -1.91
C LYS A 21 -0.85 -16.61 -0.90
N GLN A 22 -1.54 -16.28 0.20
CA GLN A 22 -1.09 -15.23 1.13
C GLN A 22 -1.04 -15.68 2.59
N ILE A 23 -2.12 -16.30 3.14
CA ILE A 23 -2.21 -16.54 4.58
C ILE A 23 -1.25 -17.63 5.04
N PHE A 24 -1.20 -18.79 4.38
CA PHE A 24 -0.27 -19.85 4.79
C PHE A 24 1.20 -19.43 4.68
N PRO A 25 1.67 -18.77 3.59
CA PRO A 25 3.03 -18.24 3.55
C PRO A 25 3.31 -17.20 4.66
N ALA A 26 2.35 -16.33 4.95
CA ALA A 26 2.47 -15.35 6.01
C ALA A 26 2.58 -15.99 7.40
N LEU A 27 1.75 -16.99 7.70
CA LEU A 27 1.79 -17.74 8.95
C LEU A 27 3.12 -18.50 9.12
N LEU A 28 3.63 -19.09 8.04
CA LEU A 28 4.95 -19.73 8.06
C LEU A 28 6.04 -18.72 8.41
N GLY A 29 6.03 -17.54 7.77
CA GLY A 29 6.96 -16.47 8.08
C GLY A 29 6.87 -15.99 9.52
N LEU A 30 5.65 -15.83 10.06
CA LEU A 30 5.43 -15.45 11.46
C LEU A 30 5.96 -16.51 12.45
N ILE A 31 5.78 -17.79 12.15
CA ILE A 31 6.30 -18.88 12.98
C ILE A 31 7.82 -18.85 12.99
N ARG A 32 8.44 -18.72 11.81
CA ARG A 32 9.90 -18.71 11.65
C ARG A 32 10.56 -17.49 12.26
N ASP A 33 10.02 -16.29 11.99
CA ASP A 33 10.69 -15.02 12.25
C ASP A 33 10.25 -14.36 13.57
N ASP A 34 8.99 -14.55 13.98
CA ASP A 34 8.37 -13.84 15.11
C ASP A 34 7.96 -14.76 16.26
N GLY A 35 8.23 -16.06 16.17
CA GLY A 35 7.85 -17.04 17.18
C GLY A 35 6.34 -17.10 17.42
N PHE A 36 5.56 -17.07 16.33
CA PHE A 36 4.09 -17.09 16.40
C PHE A 36 3.61 -18.48 16.84
N ASP A 37 3.36 -18.61 18.14
CA ASP A 37 3.11 -19.86 18.84
C ASP A 37 1.66 -19.94 19.37
N VAL A 38 0.67 -19.90 18.45
CA VAL A 38 -0.74 -19.98 18.81
C VAL A 38 -1.46 -21.05 17.98
N PRO A 39 -2.59 -21.61 18.46
CA PRO A 39 -3.45 -22.46 17.63
C PRO A 39 -3.93 -21.70 16.39
N ILE A 40 -3.95 -22.38 15.23
CA ILE A 40 -4.37 -21.84 13.94
C ILE A 40 -5.59 -22.63 13.49
N ILE A 41 -6.77 -22.00 13.50
CA ILE A 41 -8.05 -22.65 13.24
C ILE A 41 -8.56 -22.22 11.87
N GLY A 42 -8.59 -23.13 10.90
CA GLY A 42 -9.21 -22.91 9.60
C GLY A 42 -10.70 -23.25 9.64
N VAL A 43 -11.54 -22.33 9.15
CA VAL A 43 -12.99 -22.53 9.00
C VAL A 43 -13.32 -22.59 7.52
N ALA A 44 -13.99 -23.68 7.07
CA ALA A 44 -14.47 -23.81 5.70
C ALA A 44 -15.59 -24.83 5.55
N ARG A 45 -16.35 -24.70 4.47
CA ARG A 45 -17.54 -25.56 4.19
C ARG A 45 -17.19 -27.00 3.82
N SER A 46 -16.01 -27.22 3.24
CA SER A 46 -15.63 -28.53 2.68
C SER A 46 -14.19 -28.87 3.03
N GLY A 47 -13.89 -30.15 3.16
CA GLY A 47 -12.59 -30.66 3.57
C GLY A 47 -12.57 -31.16 5.01
N ASP A 48 -11.36 -31.38 5.50
CA ASP A 48 -11.04 -31.81 6.86
C ASP A 48 -9.65 -31.34 7.25
N LEU A 49 -9.19 -31.69 8.45
CA LEU A 49 -7.89 -31.24 8.96
C LEU A 49 -6.72 -31.72 8.07
N GLU A 50 -6.78 -32.95 7.54
CA GLU A 50 -5.66 -33.47 6.75
C GLU A 50 -5.57 -32.80 5.37
N SER A 51 -6.71 -32.55 4.74
CA SER A 51 -6.76 -31.77 3.49
C SER A 51 -6.28 -30.32 3.70
N LEU A 52 -6.58 -29.71 4.85
CA LEU A 52 -6.09 -28.37 5.20
C LEU A 52 -4.56 -28.37 5.39
N ARG A 53 -4.01 -29.39 6.08
CA ARG A 53 -2.56 -29.54 6.27
C ARG A 53 -1.83 -29.73 4.95
N GLU A 54 -2.38 -30.57 4.07
CA GLU A 54 -1.81 -30.81 2.73
C GLU A 54 -1.84 -29.53 1.90
N ARG A 55 -2.95 -28.79 1.93
CA ARG A 55 -3.07 -27.50 1.26
C ARG A 55 -2.06 -26.48 1.79
N ALA A 56 -1.82 -26.45 3.08
CA ALA A 56 -0.79 -25.59 3.67
C ALA A 56 0.62 -25.97 3.19
N ARG A 57 0.97 -27.27 3.13
CA ARG A 57 2.25 -27.74 2.57
C ARG A 57 2.44 -27.31 1.12
N GLN A 58 1.41 -27.53 0.30
CA GLN A 58 1.44 -27.14 -1.12
C GLN A 58 1.59 -25.63 -1.31
N SER A 59 0.89 -24.85 -0.49
CA SER A 59 0.95 -23.39 -0.51
C SER A 59 2.37 -22.86 -0.22
N VAL A 60 2.96 -23.32 0.88
CA VAL A 60 4.29 -22.84 1.29
C VAL A 60 5.39 -23.36 0.36
N ALA A 61 5.23 -24.56 -0.21
CA ALA A 61 6.13 -25.08 -1.24
C ALA A 61 6.04 -24.24 -2.53
N ALA A 62 4.83 -23.87 -2.96
CA ALA A 62 4.63 -23.00 -4.12
C ALA A 62 5.22 -21.59 -3.91
N ALA A 63 5.27 -21.12 -2.66
CA ALA A 63 5.94 -19.88 -2.27
C ALA A 63 7.47 -20.01 -2.13
N GLY A 64 8.05 -21.18 -2.42
CA GLY A 64 9.49 -21.42 -2.37
C GLY A 64 10.07 -21.70 -0.98
N ALA A 65 9.23 -22.01 0.01
CA ALA A 65 9.69 -22.31 1.36
C ALA A 65 10.42 -23.66 1.43
N VAL A 66 11.56 -23.69 2.12
CA VAL A 66 12.42 -24.87 2.29
C VAL A 66 12.64 -25.25 3.77
N ASP A 67 12.10 -24.47 4.72
CA ASP A 67 12.26 -24.71 6.16
C ASP A 67 11.28 -25.80 6.64
N SER A 68 11.74 -27.04 6.65
CA SER A 68 10.94 -28.21 7.05
C SER A 68 10.45 -28.11 8.50
N ALA A 69 11.24 -27.56 9.43
CA ALA A 69 10.85 -27.46 10.84
C ALA A 69 9.71 -26.44 11.04
N ALA A 70 9.77 -25.30 10.35
CA ALA A 70 8.69 -24.33 10.37
C ALA A 70 7.41 -24.85 9.71
N ILE A 71 7.53 -25.64 8.63
CA ILE A 71 6.40 -26.29 7.95
C ILE A 71 5.75 -27.34 8.88
N GLU A 72 6.53 -28.16 9.57
CA GLU A 72 6.02 -29.12 10.56
C GLU A 72 5.30 -28.40 11.70
N THR A 73 5.89 -27.32 12.21
CA THR A 73 5.27 -26.48 13.25
C THR A 73 3.94 -25.89 12.79
N LEU A 74 3.89 -25.31 11.58
CA LEU A 74 2.66 -24.78 11.01
C LEU A 74 1.58 -25.86 10.94
N THR A 75 1.89 -27.01 10.34
CA THR A 75 0.91 -28.09 10.13
C THR A 75 0.45 -28.73 11.44
N ALA A 76 1.33 -28.82 12.47
CA ALA A 76 0.96 -29.33 13.78
C ALA A 76 -0.01 -28.40 14.52
N ARG A 77 0.06 -27.08 14.30
CA ARG A 77 -0.83 -26.07 14.93
C ARG A 77 -2.16 -25.92 14.26
N LEU A 78 -2.31 -26.44 13.02
CA LEU A 78 -3.57 -26.36 12.29
C LEU A 78 -4.64 -27.20 12.99
N ARG A 79 -5.80 -26.57 13.15
CA ARG A 79 -7.09 -27.16 13.54
C ARG A 79 -8.11 -26.83 12.49
N TYR A 80 -9.23 -27.52 12.48
CA TYR A 80 -10.23 -27.37 11.43
C TYR A 80 -11.65 -27.40 11.99
N VAL A 81 -12.43 -26.39 11.63
CA VAL A 81 -13.88 -26.36 11.87
C VAL A 81 -14.59 -26.42 10.54
N LYS A 82 -15.31 -27.51 10.32
CA LYS A 82 -16.15 -27.68 9.13
C LYS A 82 -17.50 -27.02 9.35
N GLY A 83 -17.85 -26.10 8.46
CA GLY A 83 -19.16 -25.46 8.50
C GLY A 83 -19.29 -24.31 7.51
N SER A 84 -20.46 -23.75 7.43
CA SER A 84 -20.78 -22.61 6.57
C SER A 84 -20.72 -21.29 7.37
N ASP A 85 -20.42 -20.20 6.69
CA ASP A 85 -20.29 -18.87 7.28
C ASP A 85 -21.64 -18.31 7.77
N ASP A 86 -22.77 -18.90 7.31
CA ASP A 86 -24.16 -18.56 7.67
C ASP A 86 -24.80 -19.54 8.67
N ASP A 87 -24.08 -20.59 9.08
CA ASP A 87 -24.59 -21.60 10.00
C ASP A 87 -24.09 -21.36 11.44
N VAL A 88 -24.99 -21.02 12.36
CA VAL A 88 -24.68 -20.74 13.76
C VAL A 88 -23.98 -21.90 14.48
N GLU A 89 -24.24 -23.15 14.08
CA GLU A 89 -23.58 -24.34 14.65
C GLU A 89 -22.08 -24.36 14.33
N THR A 90 -21.68 -23.78 13.20
CA THR A 90 -20.26 -23.57 12.86
C THR A 90 -19.58 -22.73 13.92
N PHE A 91 -20.22 -21.65 14.38
CA PHE A 91 -19.66 -20.74 15.39
C PHE A 91 -19.67 -21.35 16.79
N HIS A 92 -20.67 -22.15 17.13
CA HIS A 92 -20.65 -22.95 18.36
C HIS A 92 -19.50 -23.99 18.34
N ALA A 93 -19.24 -24.64 17.20
CA ALA A 93 -18.10 -25.52 17.07
C ALA A 93 -16.75 -24.76 17.17
N LEU A 94 -16.67 -23.58 16.55
CA LEU A 94 -15.53 -22.70 16.68
C LEU A 94 -15.28 -22.27 18.13
N ARG A 95 -16.33 -21.90 18.88
CA ARG A 95 -16.20 -21.55 20.30
C ARG A 95 -15.63 -22.71 21.13
N ARG A 96 -16.07 -23.93 20.86
CA ARG A 96 -15.51 -25.13 21.52
C ARG A 96 -14.02 -25.33 21.15
N GLU A 97 -13.66 -25.11 19.88
CA GLU A 97 -12.28 -25.28 19.41
C GLU A 97 -11.32 -24.21 19.95
N LEU A 98 -11.81 -22.98 20.15
CA LEU A 98 -11.08 -21.89 20.79
C LEU A 98 -10.75 -22.20 22.26
N GLY A 99 -11.57 -23.02 22.94
CA GLY A 99 -11.31 -23.45 24.32
C GLY A 99 -11.14 -22.28 25.30
N ALA A 100 -9.94 -22.15 25.89
CA ALA A 100 -9.61 -21.13 26.88
C ALA A 100 -9.07 -19.82 26.29
N SER A 101 -9.01 -19.68 24.98
CA SER A 101 -8.53 -18.45 24.32
C SER A 101 -9.37 -17.24 24.77
N GLN A 102 -8.66 -16.16 25.15
CA GLN A 102 -9.25 -14.91 25.63
C GLN A 102 -9.16 -13.77 24.59
N HIS A 103 -8.18 -13.86 23.67
CA HIS A 103 -7.86 -12.82 22.71
C HIS A 103 -7.68 -13.40 21.29
N PRO A 104 -8.70 -14.12 20.75
CA PRO A 104 -8.59 -14.67 19.41
C PRO A 104 -8.52 -13.56 18.34
N LEU A 105 -7.78 -13.82 17.25
CA LEU A 105 -7.75 -12.98 16.08
C LEU A 105 -8.52 -13.68 14.96
N HIS A 106 -9.63 -13.12 14.55
CA HIS A 106 -10.46 -13.63 13.45
C HIS A 106 -10.08 -12.95 12.14
N TYR A 107 -9.73 -13.72 11.13
CA TYR A 107 -9.43 -13.24 9.78
C TYR A 107 -10.56 -13.65 8.82
N LEU A 108 -11.25 -12.68 8.23
CA LEU A 108 -12.35 -12.92 7.30
C LEU A 108 -11.83 -12.94 5.85
N ALA A 109 -11.24 -14.08 5.43
CA ALA A 109 -10.80 -14.32 4.05
C ALA A 109 -11.95 -14.86 3.17
N ILE A 110 -13.11 -14.22 3.26
CA ILE A 110 -14.38 -14.59 2.64
C ILE A 110 -14.91 -13.43 1.78
N PRO A 111 -15.92 -13.67 0.93
CA PRO A 111 -16.57 -12.58 0.20
C PRO A 111 -17.12 -11.49 1.14
N PRO A 112 -16.92 -10.19 0.84
CA PRO A 112 -17.33 -9.08 1.71
C PRO A 112 -18.83 -9.05 2.05
N ALA A 113 -19.67 -9.60 1.18
CA ALA A 113 -21.10 -9.72 1.42
C ALA A 113 -21.45 -10.56 2.67
N LEU A 114 -20.53 -11.41 3.13
CA LEU A 114 -20.69 -12.27 4.30
C LEU A 114 -20.13 -11.65 5.61
N PHE A 115 -19.43 -10.52 5.53
CA PHE A 115 -18.76 -9.94 6.71
C PHE A 115 -19.76 -9.64 7.85
N ALA A 116 -20.86 -8.96 7.54
CA ALA A 116 -21.87 -8.60 8.53
C ALA A 116 -22.46 -9.84 9.23
N GLU A 117 -22.77 -10.88 8.46
CA GLU A 117 -23.35 -12.12 8.98
C GLU A 117 -22.35 -12.86 9.89
N VAL A 118 -21.09 -13.03 9.43
CA VAL A 118 -20.05 -13.67 10.23
C VAL A 118 -19.76 -12.89 11.52
N VAL A 119 -19.70 -11.57 11.47
CA VAL A 119 -19.51 -10.72 12.66
C VAL A 119 -20.66 -10.90 13.67
N THR A 120 -21.89 -10.91 13.19
CA THR A 120 -23.08 -11.16 14.03
C THR A 120 -23.04 -12.55 14.67
N ASN A 121 -22.67 -13.58 13.91
CA ASN A 121 -22.55 -14.95 14.40
C ASN A 121 -21.40 -15.13 15.40
N LEU A 122 -20.27 -14.42 15.22
CA LEU A 122 -19.17 -14.37 16.19
C LEU A 122 -19.66 -13.80 17.54
N ALA A 123 -20.48 -12.74 17.50
CA ALA A 123 -21.07 -12.17 18.72
C ALA A 123 -22.03 -13.15 19.40
N ALA A 124 -22.97 -13.72 18.64
CA ALA A 124 -23.99 -14.64 19.16
C ALA A 124 -23.39 -15.90 19.81
N SER A 125 -22.28 -16.41 19.29
CA SER A 125 -21.58 -17.59 19.81
C SER A 125 -20.61 -17.30 20.96
N GLY A 126 -20.36 -16.03 21.27
CA GLY A 126 -19.34 -15.62 22.25
C GLY A 126 -17.90 -15.69 21.73
N CYS A 127 -17.69 -15.93 20.41
CA CYS A 127 -16.37 -15.93 19.81
C CYS A 127 -15.77 -14.52 19.66
N ALA A 128 -16.58 -13.46 19.73
CA ALA A 128 -16.15 -12.08 19.64
C ALA A 128 -15.60 -11.51 20.96
N VAL A 129 -15.81 -12.19 22.08
CA VAL A 129 -15.40 -11.67 23.41
C VAL A 129 -13.87 -11.59 23.50
N GLY A 130 -13.34 -10.37 23.73
CA GLY A 130 -11.91 -10.09 23.78
C GLY A 130 -11.17 -10.25 22.45
N ALA A 131 -11.88 -10.55 21.37
CA ALA A 131 -11.34 -10.85 20.07
C ALA A 131 -10.96 -9.59 19.27
N ARG A 132 -10.14 -9.80 18.25
CA ARG A 132 -9.86 -8.87 17.15
C ARG A 132 -10.36 -9.45 15.83
N VAL A 133 -10.69 -8.58 14.89
CA VAL A 133 -11.13 -8.99 13.56
C VAL A 133 -10.32 -8.31 12.45
N ILE A 134 -9.83 -9.10 11.51
CA ILE A 134 -9.23 -8.63 10.25
C ILE A 134 -10.29 -8.75 9.15
N LEU A 135 -10.52 -7.65 8.46
CA LEU A 135 -11.42 -7.55 7.31
C LEU A 135 -10.60 -7.30 6.04
N GLU A 136 -10.92 -8.02 4.98
CA GLU A 136 -10.34 -7.83 3.65
C GLU A 136 -11.12 -6.79 2.82
N LYS A 137 -10.43 -6.16 1.88
CA LYS A 137 -11.09 -5.31 0.89
C LYS A 137 -11.99 -6.14 -0.06
N PRO A 138 -13.03 -5.50 -0.64
CA PRO A 138 -13.49 -4.13 -0.46
C PRO A 138 -14.37 -3.96 0.79
N PHE A 139 -14.25 -2.79 1.43
CA PHE A 139 -15.11 -2.39 2.55
C PHE A 139 -16.34 -1.64 2.01
N GLY A 140 -17.38 -2.38 1.65
CA GLY A 140 -18.50 -1.86 0.90
C GLY A 140 -18.22 -1.81 -0.62
N ARG A 141 -19.21 -1.35 -1.38
CA ARG A 141 -19.14 -1.13 -2.84
C ARG A 141 -19.45 0.32 -3.25
N ASP A 142 -19.92 1.10 -2.28
CA ASP A 142 -20.27 2.52 -2.33
C ASP A 142 -20.26 3.07 -0.90
N LEU A 143 -20.42 4.37 -0.73
CA LEU A 143 -20.42 5.01 0.58
C LEU A 143 -21.50 4.45 1.50
N ALA A 144 -22.70 4.25 1.01
CA ALA A 144 -23.85 3.78 1.83
C ALA A 144 -23.60 2.37 2.39
N SER A 145 -23.10 1.46 1.58
CA SER A 145 -22.79 0.09 2.00
C SER A 145 -21.55 0.01 2.91
N ALA A 146 -20.58 0.93 2.76
CA ALA A 146 -19.45 1.04 3.67
C ALA A 146 -19.89 1.48 5.06
N ILE A 147 -20.75 2.51 5.15
CA ILE A 147 -21.35 2.98 6.41
C ILE A 147 -22.16 1.85 7.07
N ALA A 148 -22.98 1.14 6.30
CA ALA A 148 -23.80 0.04 6.84
C ALA A 148 -22.93 -1.11 7.38
N LEU A 149 -21.86 -1.47 6.67
CA LEU A 149 -20.90 -2.49 7.11
C LEU A 149 -20.18 -2.06 8.39
N ASN A 150 -19.68 -0.83 8.44
CA ASN A 150 -19.01 -0.29 9.61
C ASN A 150 -19.96 -0.29 10.84
N ALA A 151 -21.19 0.16 10.68
CA ALA A 151 -22.18 0.14 11.76
C ALA A 151 -22.37 -1.28 12.32
N THR A 152 -22.55 -2.30 11.46
CA THR A 152 -22.70 -3.69 11.90
C THR A 152 -21.45 -4.21 12.63
N VAL A 153 -20.25 -3.90 12.13
CA VAL A 153 -18.99 -4.34 12.76
C VAL A 153 -18.81 -3.67 14.11
N HIS A 154 -19.20 -2.40 14.25
CA HIS A 154 -19.12 -1.64 15.50
C HIS A 154 -20.16 -2.06 16.57
N GLU A 155 -21.25 -2.71 16.19
CA GLU A 155 -22.14 -3.35 17.17
C GLU A 155 -21.45 -4.45 17.97
N VAL A 156 -20.34 -5.02 17.43
CA VAL A 156 -19.65 -6.20 17.97
C VAL A 156 -18.23 -5.88 18.45
N PHE A 157 -17.50 -5.06 17.72
CA PHE A 157 -16.08 -4.77 17.98
C PHE A 157 -15.84 -3.27 18.12
N ASP A 158 -15.07 -2.88 19.13
CA ASP A 158 -14.51 -1.51 19.18
C ASP A 158 -13.53 -1.27 18.01
N GLU A 159 -13.41 -0.03 17.53
CA GLU A 159 -12.50 0.31 16.40
C GLU A 159 -11.06 -0.18 16.65
N ARG A 160 -10.62 -0.20 17.91
CA ARG A 160 -9.27 -0.71 18.27
C ARG A 160 -9.11 -2.23 18.09
N ALA A 161 -10.19 -2.96 17.91
CA ALA A 161 -10.20 -4.39 17.64
C ALA A 161 -10.43 -4.72 16.16
N ILE A 162 -10.65 -3.71 15.30
CA ILE A 162 -10.93 -3.88 13.87
C ILE A 162 -9.69 -3.53 13.06
N PHE A 163 -9.27 -4.45 12.18
CA PHE A 163 -8.09 -4.34 11.32
C PHE A 163 -8.51 -4.44 9.86
N ARG A 164 -8.75 -3.29 9.23
CA ARG A 164 -9.14 -3.23 7.80
C ARG A 164 -7.88 -3.25 6.95
N ILE A 165 -7.65 -4.34 6.23
CA ILE A 165 -6.47 -4.51 5.39
C ILE A 165 -6.58 -3.71 4.09
N ASP A 166 -5.68 -2.74 3.93
CA ASP A 166 -5.17 -2.36 2.63
C ASP A 166 -3.71 -2.82 2.54
N HIS A 167 -3.44 -3.85 1.74
CA HIS A 167 -2.11 -4.45 1.67
C HIS A 167 -1.04 -3.48 1.16
N TYR A 168 -1.42 -2.35 0.50
CA TYR A 168 -0.47 -1.30 0.12
C TYR A 168 0.15 -0.62 1.33
N LEU A 169 -0.60 -0.41 2.40
CA LEU A 169 -0.06 0.15 3.65
C LEU A 169 1.00 -0.77 4.29
N GLY A 170 0.90 -2.09 4.07
CA GLY A 170 1.88 -3.07 4.51
C GLY A 170 3.14 -3.16 3.64
N LYS A 171 3.17 -2.51 2.46
CA LYS A 171 4.33 -2.51 1.57
C LYS A 171 5.41 -1.56 2.07
N GLU A 172 6.64 -2.03 2.14
CA GLU A 172 7.80 -1.24 2.57
C GLU A 172 8.04 0.02 1.72
N PRO A 173 7.91 -0.02 0.38
CA PRO A 173 8.01 1.18 -0.45
C PRO A 173 7.01 2.27 -0.09
N VAL A 174 5.80 1.91 0.32
CA VAL A 174 4.77 2.88 0.75
C VAL A 174 5.12 3.50 2.10
N GLN A 175 5.66 2.70 3.03
CA GLN A 175 6.15 3.21 4.32
C GLN A 175 7.39 4.10 4.13
N ASN A 176 8.26 3.77 3.16
CA ASN A 176 9.42 4.57 2.85
C ASN A 176 9.04 5.97 2.31
N LEU A 177 7.90 6.12 1.64
CA LEU A 177 7.37 7.42 1.26
C LEU A 177 7.13 8.31 2.49
N LEU A 178 6.53 7.76 3.53
CA LEU A 178 6.29 8.44 4.81
C LEU A 178 7.62 8.79 5.51
N TYR A 179 8.53 7.82 5.58
CA TYR A 179 9.85 8.01 6.19
C TYR A 179 10.65 9.09 5.46
N PHE A 180 10.72 9.04 4.12
CA PHE A 180 11.41 10.03 3.31
C PHE A 180 10.88 11.45 3.55
N ARG A 181 9.56 11.60 3.66
CA ARG A 181 8.95 12.89 3.89
C ARG A 181 9.34 13.51 5.24
N PHE A 182 9.34 12.74 6.32
CA PHE A 182 9.43 13.27 7.67
C PHE A 182 10.79 13.05 8.35
N ALA A 183 11.67 12.23 7.77
CA ALA A 183 13.04 12.07 8.24
C ALA A 183 14.02 13.08 7.62
N ASN A 184 13.63 13.78 6.55
CA ASN A 184 14.48 14.71 5.81
C ASN A 184 13.95 16.13 5.90
N SER A 185 14.59 16.96 6.71
CA SER A 185 14.14 18.34 7.00
C SER A 185 14.08 19.25 5.76
N PHE A 186 14.84 18.98 4.71
CA PHE A 186 14.84 19.78 3.49
C PHE A 186 13.57 19.60 2.64
N ASN A 187 12.79 18.54 2.85
CA ASN A 187 11.57 18.29 2.08
C ASN A 187 10.43 19.23 2.51
N GLU A 188 10.25 19.46 3.80
CA GLU A 188 9.07 20.13 4.33
C GLU A 188 8.84 21.54 3.75
N PRO A 189 9.87 22.42 3.59
CA PRO A 189 9.70 23.72 2.96
C PRO A 189 9.23 23.66 1.50
N LEU A 190 9.54 22.57 0.78
CA LEU A 190 9.23 22.40 -0.63
C LEU A 190 7.88 21.69 -0.85
N TRP A 191 7.32 21.03 0.18
CA TRP A 191 6.18 20.12 0.06
C TRP A 191 4.84 20.82 0.25
N ASN A 192 4.57 21.81 -0.61
CA ASN A 192 3.37 22.61 -0.54
C ASN A 192 3.06 23.31 -1.87
N ARG A 193 1.90 23.96 -1.94
CA ARG A 193 1.39 24.69 -3.12
C ARG A 193 2.30 25.79 -3.65
N ASP A 194 3.22 26.29 -2.87
CA ASP A 194 4.09 27.38 -3.32
C ASP A 194 5.23 26.84 -4.20
N HIS A 195 5.58 25.56 -4.06
CA HIS A 195 6.68 24.91 -4.78
C HIS A 195 6.19 23.79 -5.71
N VAL A 196 5.14 23.04 -5.35
CA VAL A 196 4.63 21.92 -6.16
C VAL A 196 3.67 22.44 -7.22
N ALA A 197 3.89 22.02 -8.47
CA ALA A 197 3.04 22.30 -9.61
C ALA A 197 1.90 21.28 -9.74
N SER A 198 2.23 20.00 -9.69
CA SER A 198 1.28 18.89 -9.76
C SER A 198 1.79 17.65 -9.03
N VAL A 199 0.87 16.74 -8.73
CA VAL A 199 1.19 15.39 -8.23
C VAL A 199 0.50 14.35 -9.11
N GLN A 200 1.24 13.32 -9.53
CA GLN A 200 0.68 12.21 -10.29
C GLN A 200 0.90 10.89 -9.57
N VAL A 201 -0.16 10.09 -9.43
CA VAL A 201 -0.09 8.73 -8.89
C VAL A 201 -0.53 7.77 -9.98
N ASN A 202 0.42 7.03 -10.54
CA ASN A 202 0.22 6.11 -11.65
C ASN A 202 0.33 4.67 -11.17
N MET A 203 -0.67 3.85 -11.52
CA MET A 203 -0.67 2.40 -11.25
C MET A 203 -1.15 1.63 -12.49
N PRO A 204 -0.36 1.63 -13.57
CA PRO A 204 -0.63 0.79 -14.74
C PRO A 204 -0.35 -0.67 -14.43
N GLU A 205 -1.15 -1.57 -15.04
CA GLU A 205 -0.96 -3.01 -15.01
C GLU A 205 -0.96 -3.54 -16.45
N ALA A 206 0.14 -4.22 -16.86
CA ALA A 206 0.30 -4.74 -18.21
C ALA A 206 -0.56 -5.99 -18.49
N PHE A 207 -1.03 -6.64 -17.44
CA PHE A 207 -1.91 -7.81 -17.54
C PHE A 207 -3.38 -7.41 -17.60
N ASP A 208 -4.20 -8.30 -18.15
CA ASP A 208 -5.65 -8.19 -18.20
C ASP A 208 -6.32 -8.74 -16.92
N VAL A 209 -7.63 -8.91 -16.91
CA VAL A 209 -8.37 -9.44 -15.75
C VAL A 209 -8.31 -10.97 -15.66
N ALA A 210 -7.82 -11.67 -16.69
CA ALA A 210 -7.67 -13.12 -16.76
C ALA A 210 -8.91 -13.88 -16.24
N ASP A 211 -8.71 -14.86 -15.36
CA ASP A 211 -9.79 -15.70 -14.79
C ASP A 211 -10.66 -14.98 -13.74
N ARG A 212 -10.44 -13.69 -13.51
CA ARG A 212 -11.17 -12.90 -12.51
C ARG A 212 -12.29 -12.05 -13.12
N GLY A 213 -12.72 -12.31 -14.35
CA GLY A 213 -13.72 -11.52 -15.05
C GLY A 213 -15.00 -11.26 -14.24
N ALA A 214 -15.61 -12.31 -13.67
CA ALA A 214 -16.81 -12.18 -12.85
C ALA A 214 -16.63 -11.34 -11.57
N PHE A 215 -15.44 -11.30 -10.99
CA PHE A 215 -15.14 -10.41 -9.88
C PHE A 215 -14.95 -8.98 -10.37
N TYR A 216 -14.13 -8.80 -11.41
CA TYR A 216 -13.77 -7.48 -11.90
C TYR A 216 -14.97 -6.74 -12.51
N ASP A 217 -15.90 -7.47 -13.10
CA ASP A 217 -17.14 -6.93 -13.66
C ASP A 217 -18.12 -6.35 -12.61
N ARG A 218 -17.81 -6.55 -11.33
CA ARG A 218 -18.54 -5.96 -10.21
C ARG A 218 -17.76 -4.84 -9.51
N ALA A 219 -16.45 -4.80 -9.72
CA ALA A 219 -15.57 -3.86 -9.05
C ALA A 219 -15.17 -2.70 -9.95
N GLY A 220 -14.55 -2.95 -11.09
CA GLY A 220 -13.92 -1.95 -11.93
C GLY A 220 -12.67 -1.34 -11.31
N ALA A 221 -11.97 -0.51 -12.09
CA ALA A 221 -10.71 0.10 -11.68
C ALA A 221 -10.90 1.10 -10.51
N ILE A 222 -12.02 1.80 -10.46
CA ILE A 222 -12.28 2.81 -9.41
C ILE A 222 -12.41 2.14 -8.06
N ARG A 223 -13.24 1.09 -7.94
CA ARG A 223 -13.47 0.37 -6.68
C ARG A 223 -12.29 -0.53 -6.29
N ASP A 224 -11.63 -1.19 -7.28
CA ASP A 224 -10.57 -2.14 -6.99
C ASP A 224 -9.25 -1.45 -6.57
N VAL A 225 -8.98 -0.25 -7.11
CA VAL A 225 -7.66 0.39 -7.00
C VAL A 225 -7.72 1.83 -6.51
N VAL A 226 -8.57 2.68 -7.09
CA VAL A 226 -8.57 4.12 -6.79
C VAL A 226 -9.04 4.38 -5.38
N GLN A 227 -10.22 3.87 -5.01
CA GLN A 227 -10.89 4.12 -3.73
C GLN A 227 -10.05 3.69 -2.50
N ASN A 228 -9.19 2.73 -2.70
CA ASN A 228 -8.34 2.17 -1.65
C ASN A 228 -6.87 2.56 -1.87
N HIS A 229 -6.09 1.72 -2.54
CA HIS A 229 -4.64 1.83 -2.65
C HIS A 229 -4.14 3.22 -3.05
N LEU A 230 -4.72 3.83 -4.10
CA LEU A 230 -4.19 5.09 -4.62
C LEU A 230 -4.57 6.28 -3.75
N LEU A 231 -5.78 6.29 -3.16
CA LEU A 231 -6.14 7.31 -2.17
C LEU A 231 -5.33 7.15 -0.87
N GLN A 232 -4.97 5.93 -0.46
CA GLN A 232 -4.08 5.72 0.69
C GLN A 232 -2.67 6.23 0.40
N VAL A 233 -2.07 5.89 -0.73
CA VAL A 233 -0.75 6.41 -1.15
C VAL A 233 -0.78 7.94 -1.22
N MET A 234 -1.81 8.51 -1.81
CA MET A 234 -2.00 9.96 -1.91
C MET A 234 -2.13 10.61 -0.53
N SER A 235 -2.86 9.99 0.42
CA SER A 235 -3.01 10.53 1.77
C SER A 235 -1.69 10.59 2.53
N LEU A 236 -0.85 9.55 2.44
CA LEU A 236 0.49 9.50 3.02
C LEU A 236 1.42 10.56 2.40
N LEU A 237 1.29 10.78 1.08
CA LEU A 237 2.06 11.79 0.38
C LEU A 237 1.68 13.22 0.81
N ALA A 238 0.38 13.47 0.99
CA ALA A 238 -0.16 14.81 1.14
C ALA A 238 -0.38 15.25 2.61
N MET A 239 -0.25 14.34 3.59
CA MET A 239 -0.54 14.62 4.99
C MET A 239 0.44 15.62 5.63
N GLU A 240 0.01 16.26 6.71
CA GLU A 240 0.89 17.04 7.59
C GLU A 240 1.78 16.11 8.42
N ALA A 241 2.84 16.67 9.01
CA ALA A 241 3.69 15.91 9.91
C ALA A 241 2.87 15.42 11.12
N PRO A 242 2.88 14.10 11.42
CA PRO A 242 2.18 13.59 12.59
C PRO A 242 2.71 14.21 13.89
N SER A 243 1.84 14.44 14.86
CA SER A 243 2.21 14.98 16.16
C SER A 243 3.08 14.06 17.03
N GLY A 244 3.31 12.83 16.56
CA GLY A 244 4.12 11.81 17.22
C GLY A 244 4.14 10.50 16.45
N ALA A 245 4.82 9.50 16.98
CA ALA A 245 5.00 8.19 16.35
C ALA A 245 3.87 7.18 16.67
N THR A 246 2.74 7.62 17.24
CA THR A 246 1.63 6.72 17.52
C THR A 246 0.81 6.43 16.26
N PRO A 247 0.21 5.22 16.14
CA PRO A 247 -0.68 4.89 15.04
C PRO A 247 -1.79 5.92 14.83
N GLU A 248 -2.38 6.40 15.90
CA GLU A 248 -3.45 7.39 15.87
C GLU A 248 -2.97 8.73 15.29
N ALA A 249 -1.75 9.17 15.62
CA ALA A 249 -1.21 10.43 15.11
C ALA A 249 -1.07 10.38 13.57
N VAL A 250 -0.56 9.28 13.02
CA VAL A 250 -0.42 9.08 11.57
C VAL A 250 -1.80 9.00 10.91
N ARG A 251 -2.70 8.15 11.44
CA ARG A 251 -4.05 7.95 10.89
C ARG A 251 -4.92 9.21 10.95
N ASN A 252 -4.71 10.07 11.94
CA ASN A 252 -5.40 11.36 12.01
C ASN A 252 -4.98 12.29 10.86
N GLU A 253 -3.70 12.35 10.53
CA GLU A 253 -3.24 13.17 9.41
C GLU A 253 -3.66 12.60 8.06
N GLN A 254 -3.68 11.26 7.89
CA GLN A 254 -4.23 10.62 6.70
C GLN A 254 -5.71 10.94 6.52
N PHE A 255 -6.51 10.82 7.58
CA PHE A 255 -7.93 11.14 7.56
C PHE A 255 -8.17 12.60 7.15
N LYS A 256 -7.43 13.56 7.71
CA LYS A 256 -7.55 14.98 7.34
C LYS A 256 -7.37 15.21 5.85
N VAL A 257 -6.43 14.52 5.22
CA VAL A 257 -6.25 14.59 3.76
C VAL A 257 -7.48 14.05 3.05
N LEU A 258 -7.88 12.81 3.35
CA LEU A 258 -9.02 12.16 2.68
C LEU A 258 -10.31 12.96 2.86
N ASP A 259 -10.53 13.52 4.06
CA ASP A 259 -11.69 14.36 4.35
C ASP A 259 -11.66 15.70 3.61
N SER A 260 -10.46 16.21 3.31
CA SER A 260 -10.24 17.45 2.56
C SER A 260 -10.26 17.27 1.04
N ILE A 261 -10.31 16.03 0.53
CA ILE A 261 -10.44 15.80 -0.90
C ILE A 261 -11.88 16.13 -1.32
N ARG A 262 -11.99 17.02 -2.31
CA ARG A 262 -13.28 17.32 -2.92
C ARG A 262 -13.83 16.11 -3.64
N ALA A 263 -15.12 15.80 -3.45
CA ALA A 263 -15.79 14.73 -4.19
C ALA A 263 -15.61 14.92 -5.70
N VAL A 264 -15.17 13.86 -6.38
CA VAL A 264 -14.92 13.88 -7.83
C VAL A 264 -16.22 14.03 -8.56
N THR A 265 -16.23 14.90 -9.57
CA THR A 265 -17.38 15.11 -10.44
C THR A 265 -17.16 14.47 -11.81
N PRO A 266 -18.22 14.23 -12.60
CA PRO A 266 -18.10 13.64 -13.93
C PRO A 266 -17.13 14.34 -14.90
N LYS A 267 -16.84 15.62 -14.71
CA LYS A 267 -15.86 16.37 -15.51
C LYS A 267 -14.40 16.11 -15.11
N ASP A 268 -14.17 15.54 -13.93
CA ASP A 268 -12.85 15.30 -13.36
C ASP A 268 -12.43 13.83 -13.46
N VAL A 269 -13.17 13.01 -14.23
CA VAL A 269 -12.89 11.60 -14.44
C VAL A 269 -13.08 11.19 -15.90
N VAL A 270 -12.19 10.32 -16.38
CA VAL A 270 -12.35 9.58 -17.64
C VAL A 270 -12.28 8.10 -17.32
N ARG A 271 -13.34 7.36 -17.73
CA ARG A 271 -13.42 5.90 -17.63
C ARG A 271 -13.05 5.27 -18.97
N GLY A 272 -12.30 4.18 -18.93
CA GLY A 272 -11.93 3.43 -20.12
C GLY A 272 -12.17 1.92 -19.96
N GLN A 273 -12.36 1.23 -21.10
CA GLN A 273 -12.43 -0.23 -21.15
C GLN A 273 -11.54 -0.73 -22.28
N TYR A 274 -10.63 -1.67 -22.00
CA TYR A 274 -9.77 -2.20 -23.05
C TYR A 274 -10.58 -3.06 -24.02
N ARG A 275 -10.21 -2.98 -25.30
CA ARG A 275 -10.86 -3.76 -26.35
C ARG A 275 -10.64 -5.26 -26.12
N GLY A 276 -11.72 -6.04 -26.08
CA GLY A 276 -11.69 -7.47 -25.75
C GLY A 276 -12.13 -7.80 -24.32
N TYR A 277 -12.32 -6.82 -23.43
CA TYR A 277 -12.75 -7.06 -22.06
C TYR A 277 -14.06 -7.86 -21.96
N ARG A 278 -15.06 -7.51 -22.78
CA ARG A 278 -16.38 -8.18 -22.81
C ARG A 278 -16.33 -9.63 -23.30
N SER A 279 -15.20 -10.08 -23.85
CA SER A 279 -14.96 -11.48 -24.25
C SER A 279 -14.32 -12.31 -23.14
N VAL A 280 -13.95 -11.70 -22.01
CA VAL A 280 -13.35 -12.40 -20.87
C VAL A 280 -14.42 -13.22 -20.16
N ASN A 281 -14.07 -14.45 -19.78
CA ASN A 281 -14.98 -15.35 -19.08
C ASN A 281 -15.52 -14.72 -17.78
N GLY A 282 -16.83 -14.73 -17.62
CA GLY A 282 -17.53 -14.17 -16.45
C GLY A 282 -17.82 -12.66 -16.53
N VAL A 283 -17.47 -11.99 -17.62
CA VAL A 283 -17.85 -10.59 -17.92
C VAL A 283 -19.16 -10.59 -18.70
N ALA A 284 -20.05 -9.64 -18.34
CA ALA A 284 -21.30 -9.46 -19.08
C ALA A 284 -21.02 -8.94 -20.51
N PRO A 285 -21.72 -9.44 -21.56
CA PRO A 285 -21.47 -9.03 -22.94
C PRO A 285 -21.71 -7.53 -23.21
N ASP A 286 -22.54 -6.89 -22.38
CA ASP A 286 -22.88 -5.47 -22.41
C ASP A 286 -22.26 -4.69 -21.25
N SER A 287 -21.25 -5.23 -20.59
CA SER A 287 -20.58 -4.60 -19.44
C SER A 287 -20.13 -3.18 -19.75
N THR A 288 -20.46 -2.28 -18.83
CA THR A 288 -20.03 -0.88 -18.81
C THR A 288 -18.98 -0.60 -17.73
N VAL A 289 -18.43 -1.66 -17.14
CA VAL A 289 -17.42 -1.56 -16.09
C VAL A 289 -16.09 -1.07 -16.67
N GLU A 290 -15.50 -0.10 -16.01
CA GLU A 290 -14.23 0.47 -16.42
C GLU A 290 -13.05 -0.44 -16.03
N THR A 291 -12.13 -0.61 -16.98
CA THR A 291 -10.82 -1.26 -16.75
C THR A 291 -9.68 -0.26 -16.69
N PHE A 292 -10.01 1.02 -16.84
CA PHE A 292 -9.12 2.17 -16.78
C PHE A 292 -9.85 3.35 -16.16
N ALA A 293 -9.14 4.09 -15.32
CA ALA A 293 -9.62 5.36 -14.78
C ALA A 293 -8.49 6.40 -14.75
N ALA A 294 -8.80 7.61 -15.21
CA ALA A 294 -7.99 8.80 -15.03
C ALA A 294 -8.80 9.86 -14.30
N LEU A 295 -8.27 10.40 -13.21
CA LEU A 295 -8.97 11.35 -12.34
C LEU A 295 -8.11 12.58 -12.07
N ARG A 296 -8.77 13.72 -11.88
CA ARG A 296 -8.19 14.91 -11.26
C ARG A 296 -8.85 15.14 -9.90
N LEU A 297 -8.03 15.25 -8.88
CA LEU A 297 -8.43 15.48 -7.51
C LEU A 297 -7.93 16.83 -7.00
N HIS A 298 -8.64 17.39 -6.03
CA HIS A 298 -8.25 18.61 -5.33
C HIS A 298 -8.30 18.39 -3.83
N VAL A 299 -7.20 18.73 -3.16
CA VAL A 299 -7.09 18.68 -1.70
C VAL A 299 -7.27 20.08 -1.16
N ASP A 300 -8.42 20.37 -0.54
CA ASP A 300 -8.80 21.69 -0.07
C ASP A 300 -8.18 22.00 1.30
N THR A 301 -6.85 22.02 1.36
CA THR A 301 -6.07 22.40 2.54
C THR A 301 -5.20 23.62 2.24
N TRP A 302 -4.70 24.28 3.28
CA TRP A 302 -3.73 25.38 3.14
C TRP A 302 -2.46 24.96 2.39
N ARG A 303 -2.02 23.71 2.60
CA ARG A 303 -0.84 23.14 1.96
C ARG A 303 -1.02 22.92 0.46
N TRP A 304 -2.20 22.44 0.03
CA TRP A 304 -2.42 21.92 -1.30
C TRP A 304 -3.42 22.70 -2.16
N GLY A 305 -4.06 23.72 -1.60
CA GLY A 305 -5.07 24.49 -2.34
C GLY A 305 -4.55 25.01 -3.67
N GLY A 306 -5.17 24.55 -4.79
CA GLY A 306 -4.80 24.89 -6.15
C GLY A 306 -3.82 23.93 -6.84
N VAL A 307 -3.19 22.99 -6.12
CA VAL A 307 -2.35 21.94 -6.73
C VAL A 307 -3.24 20.81 -7.23
N PRO A 308 -3.20 20.46 -8.53
CA PRO A 308 -3.92 19.32 -9.04
C PRO A 308 -3.20 18.01 -8.64
N PHE A 309 -3.99 17.02 -8.23
CA PHE A 309 -3.55 15.65 -8.03
C PHE A 309 -4.17 14.78 -9.11
N TYR A 310 -3.35 14.07 -9.86
CA TYR A 310 -3.80 13.19 -10.92
C TYR A 310 -3.62 11.75 -10.52
N ILE A 311 -4.64 10.92 -10.76
CA ILE A 311 -4.58 9.47 -10.60
C ILE A 311 -4.83 8.83 -11.95
N ARG A 312 -3.98 7.85 -12.33
CA ARG A 312 -4.19 7.03 -13.53
C ARG A 312 -3.90 5.58 -13.21
N THR A 313 -4.86 4.71 -13.49
CA THR A 313 -4.74 3.26 -13.33
C THR A 313 -5.49 2.52 -14.42
N GLY A 314 -5.12 1.27 -14.69
CA GLY A 314 -5.86 0.42 -15.63
C GLY A 314 -5.16 -0.88 -15.93
N LYS A 315 -5.92 -1.79 -16.55
CA LYS A 315 -5.48 -3.10 -17.03
C LYS A 315 -5.04 -3.01 -18.50
N SER A 316 -4.24 -3.99 -18.94
CA SER A 316 -3.72 -4.05 -20.32
C SER A 316 -3.02 -2.77 -20.77
N LEU A 317 -2.35 -2.08 -19.86
CA LEU A 317 -1.50 -0.93 -20.13
C LEU A 317 -0.08 -1.37 -20.50
N PRO A 318 0.82 -0.48 -20.98
CA PRO A 318 2.14 -0.87 -21.51
C PRO A 318 3.06 -1.53 -20.47
N VAL A 319 2.93 -1.15 -19.19
CA VAL A 319 3.83 -1.60 -18.11
C VAL A 319 3.05 -1.93 -16.84
N THR A 320 3.67 -2.73 -15.96
CA THR A 320 3.19 -2.89 -14.57
C THR A 320 4.11 -2.10 -13.66
N ALA A 321 3.59 -1.05 -13.04
CA ALA A 321 4.32 -0.20 -12.12
C ALA A 321 3.37 0.46 -11.10
N THR A 322 3.91 0.93 -10.00
CA THR A 322 3.27 1.92 -9.13
C THR A 322 4.25 3.04 -8.89
N GLU A 323 3.90 4.25 -9.32
CA GLU A 323 4.83 5.37 -9.27
C GLU A 323 4.11 6.67 -8.89
N VAL A 324 4.75 7.46 -8.04
CA VAL A 324 4.31 8.80 -7.67
C VAL A 324 5.34 9.80 -8.22
N LEU A 325 4.86 10.79 -8.97
CA LEU A 325 5.63 11.94 -9.43
C LEU A 325 5.12 13.20 -8.74
N VAL A 326 6.00 13.92 -8.08
CA VAL A 326 5.74 15.27 -7.55
C VAL A 326 6.52 16.25 -8.39
N GLU A 327 5.85 16.96 -9.26
CA GLU A 327 6.41 17.92 -10.20
C GLU A 327 6.51 19.29 -9.51
N MET A 328 7.69 19.89 -9.58
CA MET A 328 7.92 21.20 -8.95
C MET A 328 7.58 22.33 -9.91
N LYS A 329 7.24 23.49 -9.39
CA LYS A 329 7.07 24.69 -10.20
C LYS A 329 8.38 25.09 -10.86
N PRO A 330 8.35 25.51 -12.14
CA PRO A 330 9.54 25.99 -12.80
C PRO A 330 10.08 27.26 -12.13
N PRO A 331 11.36 27.57 -12.32
CA PRO A 331 11.92 28.84 -11.88
C PRO A 331 11.10 30.01 -12.43
N PRO A 332 10.82 31.05 -11.63
CA PRO A 332 9.98 32.17 -12.06
C PRO A 332 10.61 33.01 -13.18
N GLN A 333 11.89 32.84 -13.43
CA GLN A 333 12.66 33.57 -14.43
C GLN A 333 13.69 32.66 -15.10
N SER A 334 13.76 32.67 -16.42
CA SER A 334 14.86 32.06 -17.18
C SER A 334 16.08 32.98 -17.16
N VAL A 335 17.10 32.60 -16.40
CA VAL A 335 18.35 33.37 -16.25
C VAL A 335 19.31 33.13 -17.39
N PHE A 336 19.27 31.93 -18.00
CA PHE A 336 20.28 31.48 -18.97
C PHE A 336 19.84 31.60 -20.43
N GLY A 337 18.64 32.09 -20.71
CA GLY A 337 18.15 32.36 -22.06
C GLY A 337 18.01 31.10 -22.94
N GLU A 338 17.77 29.96 -22.35
CA GLU A 338 17.47 28.71 -23.09
C GLU A 338 16.20 28.87 -23.92
N ALA A 339 16.21 28.38 -25.15
CA ALA A 339 15.12 28.57 -26.11
C ALA A 339 13.84 27.78 -25.73
N GLU A 340 13.98 26.69 -24.99
CA GLU A 340 12.87 25.89 -24.48
C GLU A 340 12.82 25.97 -22.95
N PRO A 341 11.60 25.99 -22.36
CA PRO A 341 11.47 25.86 -20.93
C PRO A 341 12.16 24.57 -20.46
N PRO A 342 12.97 24.62 -19.42
CA PRO A 342 13.56 23.41 -18.88
C PRO A 342 12.47 22.44 -18.42
N ASP A 343 12.75 21.12 -18.46
CA ASP A 343 11.93 20.16 -17.75
C ASP A 343 11.82 20.57 -16.29
N ALA A 344 10.65 20.38 -15.71
CA ALA A 344 10.43 20.70 -14.30
C ALA A 344 11.30 19.82 -13.41
N ASP A 345 11.78 20.38 -12.31
CA ASP A 345 12.37 19.59 -11.24
C ASP A 345 11.29 18.69 -10.64
N TYR A 346 11.67 17.52 -10.14
CA TYR A 346 10.68 16.57 -9.60
C TYR A 346 11.24 15.68 -8.50
N PHE A 347 10.34 15.16 -7.66
CA PHE A 347 10.55 13.96 -6.87
C PHE A 347 9.76 12.82 -7.50
N ARG A 348 10.40 11.68 -7.69
CA ARG A 348 9.76 10.48 -8.20
C ARG A 348 9.97 9.32 -7.24
N PHE A 349 8.87 8.67 -6.85
CA PHE A 349 8.86 7.51 -5.97
C PHE A 349 8.30 6.34 -6.75
N ARG A 350 9.13 5.37 -7.06
CA ARG A 350 8.68 4.09 -7.58
C ARG A 350 8.42 3.15 -6.41
N LEU A 351 7.19 2.66 -6.32
CA LEU A 351 6.73 1.78 -5.24
C LEU A 351 6.67 0.31 -5.68
N ALA A 352 6.63 0.07 -7.00
CA ALA A 352 6.67 -1.26 -7.62
C ALA A 352 7.11 -1.15 -9.09
N PRO A 353 7.78 -2.19 -9.66
CA PRO A 353 8.18 -3.45 -9.02
C PRO A 353 9.34 -3.29 -8.04
N ASP A 354 10.31 -2.41 -8.33
CA ASP A 354 11.49 -2.16 -7.51
C ASP A 354 11.40 -0.77 -6.88
N MET A 355 11.71 -0.68 -5.59
CA MET A 355 11.64 0.57 -4.87
C MET A 355 12.78 1.51 -5.28
N SER A 356 12.42 2.73 -5.65
CA SER A 356 13.40 3.79 -5.87
C SER A 356 12.86 5.18 -5.55
N ILE A 357 13.77 6.06 -5.15
CA ILE A 357 13.52 7.49 -4.97
C ILE A 357 14.46 8.23 -5.91
N SER A 358 13.92 9.12 -6.73
CA SER A 358 14.67 9.95 -7.65
C SER A 358 14.39 11.43 -7.39
N LEU A 359 15.42 12.25 -7.53
CA LEU A 359 15.33 13.71 -7.57
C LEU A 359 15.82 14.17 -8.92
N GLY A 360 14.93 14.66 -9.76
CA GLY A 360 15.25 15.26 -11.06
C GLY A 360 15.56 16.73 -10.92
N GLY A 361 16.51 17.20 -11.70
CA GLY A 361 16.91 18.59 -11.75
C GLY A 361 17.81 18.86 -12.95
N ARG A 362 18.42 20.02 -13.00
CA ARG A 362 19.27 20.43 -14.13
C ARG A 362 20.69 20.72 -13.68
N ALA A 363 21.64 20.32 -14.52
CA ALA A 363 23.05 20.67 -14.38
C ALA A 363 23.56 21.32 -15.67
N LYS A 364 24.59 22.15 -15.55
CA LYS A 364 25.24 22.73 -16.73
C LYS A 364 25.99 21.65 -17.51
N LYS A 365 25.78 21.56 -18.83
CA LYS A 365 26.59 20.73 -19.71
C LYS A 365 28.06 21.16 -19.67
N PRO A 366 29.01 20.22 -19.78
CA PRO A 366 30.41 20.57 -19.99
C PRO A 366 30.59 21.48 -21.21
N GLY A 367 31.51 22.47 -21.13
CA GLY A 367 31.75 23.46 -22.18
C GLY A 367 31.61 24.90 -21.70
N GLU A 368 31.78 25.87 -22.60
CA GLU A 368 31.77 27.30 -22.24
C GLU A 368 30.36 27.90 -22.18
N ALA A 369 29.41 27.36 -22.94
CA ALA A 369 28.03 27.85 -22.99
C ALA A 369 27.26 27.51 -21.68
N MET A 370 26.39 28.45 -21.25
CA MET A 370 25.45 28.24 -20.15
C MET A 370 24.20 27.48 -20.63
N VAL A 371 24.41 26.22 -21.00
CA VAL A 371 23.36 25.31 -21.48
C VAL A 371 23.20 24.16 -20.49
N GLY A 372 21.97 23.89 -20.05
CA GLY A 372 21.64 22.84 -19.09
C GLY A 372 21.37 21.49 -19.74
N GLU A 373 21.47 20.44 -18.93
CA GLU A 373 20.96 19.10 -19.21
C GLU A 373 20.19 18.59 -18.00
N SER A 374 19.20 17.74 -18.22
CA SER A 374 18.48 17.06 -17.15
C SER A 374 19.38 16.03 -16.49
N VAL A 375 19.42 16.06 -15.18
CA VAL A 375 20.15 15.10 -14.33
C VAL A 375 19.20 14.48 -13.31
N GLU A 376 19.48 13.25 -12.92
CA GLU A 376 18.70 12.56 -11.92
C GLU A 376 19.62 11.97 -10.85
N LEU A 377 19.35 12.33 -9.59
CA LEU A 377 19.89 11.66 -8.41
C LEU A 377 18.97 10.49 -8.09
N TYR A 378 19.54 9.31 -7.98
CA TYR A 378 18.78 8.07 -7.85
C TYR A 378 19.25 7.25 -6.65
N ALA A 379 18.32 6.82 -5.83
CA ALA A 379 18.54 5.86 -4.77
C ALA A 379 17.58 4.68 -4.95
N SER A 380 18.12 3.46 -4.94
CA SER A 380 17.34 2.23 -4.96
C SER A 380 17.74 1.30 -3.83
N HIS A 381 16.82 0.44 -3.44
CA HIS A 381 17.11 -0.68 -2.56
C HIS A 381 16.88 -1.97 -3.35
N GLU A 382 17.80 -2.93 -3.19
CA GLU A 382 17.62 -4.24 -3.80
C GLU A 382 16.42 -4.96 -3.16
N SER A 383 15.51 -5.41 -4.00
CA SER A 383 14.39 -6.25 -3.57
C SER A 383 14.92 -7.60 -3.07
N GLY A 384 14.41 -8.11 -1.95
CA GLY A 384 14.74 -9.47 -1.48
C GLY A 384 14.89 -9.65 0.02
N THR A 385 14.97 -8.56 0.78
CA THR A 385 14.97 -8.60 2.26
C THR A 385 13.64 -8.14 2.85
N GLU A 386 12.69 -7.76 2.01
CA GLU A 386 11.41 -7.23 2.45
C GLU A 386 10.52 -8.31 3.05
N ARG A 387 9.96 -8.00 4.20
CA ARG A 387 8.95 -8.86 4.82
C ARG A 387 7.67 -8.80 3.99
N PRO A 388 7.08 -9.95 3.59
CA PRO A 388 5.84 -9.96 2.83
C PRO A 388 4.73 -9.16 3.52
N PRO A 389 3.94 -8.36 2.79
CA PRO A 389 2.92 -7.48 3.38
C PRO A 389 1.94 -8.20 4.30
N TYR A 390 1.45 -9.37 3.91
CA TYR A 390 0.53 -10.15 4.73
C TYR A 390 1.17 -10.71 6.00
N GLN A 391 2.44 -11.10 5.98
CA GLN A 391 3.17 -11.50 7.19
C GLN A 391 3.23 -10.33 8.19
N ARG A 392 3.54 -9.13 7.71
CA ARG A 392 3.57 -7.91 8.52
C ARG A 392 2.19 -7.60 9.11
N LEU A 393 1.16 -7.50 8.26
CA LEU A 393 -0.19 -7.13 8.66
C LEU A 393 -0.80 -8.12 9.66
N ILE A 394 -0.69 -9.43 9.43
CA ILE A 394 -1.20 -10.43 10.37
C ILE A 394 -0.43 -10.35 11.71
N GLY A 395 0.90 -10.18 11.65
CA GLY A 395 1.74 -10.02 12.84
C GLY A 395 1.39 -8.78 13.67
N ASP A 396 1.13 -7.65 13.00
CA ASP A 396 0.76 -6.40 13.68
C ASP A 396 -0.65 -6.47 14.26
N ALA A 397 -1.63 -7.04 13.54
CA ALA A 397 -2.96 -7.30 14.08
C ALA A 397 -2.92 -8.21 15.31
N ALA A 398 -2.09 -9.26 15.29
CA ALA A 398 -1.91 -10.15 16.45
C ALA A 398 -1.32 -9.44 17.67
N LYS A 399 -0.54 -8.39 17.47
CA LYS A 399 0.01 -7.52 18.54
C LYS A 399 -0.95 -6.38 18.93
N GLY A 400 -2.02 -6.16 18.16
CA GLY A 400 -2.93 -5.02 18.33
C GLY A 400 -2.38 -3.71 17.79
N ASP A 401 -1.37 -3.75 16.91
CA ASP A 401 -0.82 -2.57 16.26
C ASP A 401 -1.63 -2.21 15.00
N GLN A 402 -2.26 -1.06 15.00
CA GLN A 402 -3.11 -0.58 13.93
C GLN A 402 -2.44 0.39 12.96
N SER A 403 -1.12 0.56 13.04
CA SER A 403 -0.37 1.57 12.25
C SER A 403 -0.58 1.42 10.74
N LEU A 404 -0.79 0.20 10.26
CA LEU A 404 -0.87 -0.15 8.84
C LEU A 404 -2.30 -0.52 8.39
N PHE A 405 -3.32 -0.12 9.17
CA PHE A 405 -4.70 -0.49 8.89
C PHE A 405 -5.60 0.72 8.69
N GLY A 406 -6.55 0.57 7.76
CA GLY A 406 -7.55 1.59 7.50
C GLY A 406 -8.48 1.81 8.70
N ARG A 407 -8.72 3.09 9.03
CA ARG A 407 -9.69 3.49 10.05
C ARG A 407 -11.06 3.73 9.39
N GLU A 408 -12.14 3.52 10.12
CA GLU A 408 -13.52 3.67 9.65
C GLU A 408 -13.74 4.99 8.89
N ASP A 409 -13.44 6.11 9.54
CA ASP A 409 -13.64 7.45 8.98
C ASP A 409 -12.83 7.70 7.70
N ALA A 410 -11.61 7.16 7.63
CA ALA A 410 -10.76 7.25 6.43
C ALA A 410 -11.34 6.43 5.25
N VAL A 411 -11.88 5.25 5.53
CA VAL A 411 -12.55 4.42 4.52
C VAL A 411 -13.80 5.11 3.97
N GLU A 412 -14.62 5.68 4.84
CA GLU A 412 -15.84 6.41 4.44
C GLU A 412 -15.50 7.70 3.68
N ALA A 413 -14.47 8.45 4.14
CA ALA A 413 -13.99 9.62 3.42
C ALA A 413 -13.48 9.25 2.02
N ALA A 414 -12.75 8.14 1.87
CA ALA A 414 -12.29 7.66 0.56
C ALA A 414 -13.46 7.27 -0.36
N TRP A 415 -14.53 6.64 0.17
CA TRP A 415 -15.73 6.37 -0.61
C TRP A 415 -16.43 7.67 -1.02
N ARG A 416 -16.58 8.65 -0.13
CA ARG A 416 -17.17 9.96 -0.46
C ARG A 416 -16.48 10.64 -1.63
N VAL A 417 -15.16 10.48 -1.77
CA VAL A 417 -14.41 11.06 -2.89
C VAL A 417 -14.90 10.53 -4.23
N VAL A 418 -15.19 9.23 -4.34
CA VAL A 418 -15.50 8.57 -5.62
C VAL A 418 -16.98 8.26 -5.84
N ASP A 419 -17.81 8.34 -4.81
CA ASP A 419 -19.23 7.91 -4.87
C ASP A 419 -20.01 8.58 -6.00
N GLY A 420 -19.70 9.85 -6.29
CA GLY A 420 -20.33 10.64 -7.34
C GLY A 420 -20.05 10.20 -8.77
N ILE A 421 -19.05 9.35 -8.99
CA ILE A 421 -18.58 8.93 -10.31
C ILE A 421 -18.67 7.40 -10.54
N LEU A 422 -19.26 6.69 -9.60
CA LEU A 422 -19.45 5.24 -9.73
C LEU A 422 -20.54 4.93 -10.78
N ASP A 423 -20.41 3.73 -11.35
CA ASP A 423 -21.34 3.19 -12.33
C ASP A 423 -21.39 4.02 -13.64
N ASP A 424 -22.51 4.08 -14.33
CA ASP A 424 -22.66 4.67 -15.65
C ASP A 424 -22.85 6.19 -15.67
N ARG A 425 -22.38 6.90 -14.66
CA ARG A 425 -22.53 8.36 -14.54
C ARG A 425 -21.66 9.15 -15.52
N THR A 426 -20.67 8.50 -16.14
CA THR A 426 -19.77 9.10 -17.13
C THR A 426 -19.61 8.20 -18.35
N PRO A 427 -19.28 8.77 -19.53
CA PRO A 427 -18.99 7.99 -20.72
C PRO A 427 -17.89 6.97 -20.50
N LEU A 428 -17.99 5.82 -21.16
CA LEU A 428 -16.96 4.78 -21.21
C LEU A 428 -16.25 4.84 -22.55
N HIS A 429 -14.94 5.02 -22.55
CA HIS A 429 -14.10 5.11 -23.74
C HIS A 429 -13.37 3.80 -23.99
N GLU A 430 -13.37 3.28 -25.21
CA GLU A 430 -12.54 2.11 -25.54
C GLU A 430 -11.07 2.51 -25.73
N TYR A 431 -10.15 1.60 -25.40
CA TYR A 431 -8.72 1.74 -25.71
C TYR A 431 -8.10 0.41 -26.16
N GLU A 432 -7.04 0.49 -26.94
CA GLU A 432 -6.28 -0.70 -27.38
C GLU A 432 -5.40 -1.23 -26.26
N PRO A 433 -5.36 -2.56 -26.03
CA PRO A 433 -4.37 -3.15 -25.13
C PRO A 433 -2.94 -2.73 -25.48
N GLY A 434 -2.12 -2.49 -24.45
CA GLY A 434 -0.74 -2.04 -24.61
C GLY A 434 -0.58 -0.54 -24.88
N THR A 435 -1.65 0.25 -24.84
CA THR A 435 -1.62 1.72 -24.87
C THR A 435 -1.80 2.31 -23.48
N TRP A 436 -1.55 3.61 -23.33
CA TRP A 436 -1.71 4.32 -22.05
C TRP A 436 -3.17 4.70 -21.70
N GLY A 437 -4.12 3.97 -22.23
CA GLY A 437 -5.55 4.21 -22.05
C GLY A 437 -6.15 5.02 -23.19
N PRO A 438 -7.40 5.49 -23.06
CA PRO A 438 -8.05 6.26 -24.10
C PRO A 438 -7.47 7.68 -24.23
N ASP A 439 -7.42 8.23 -25.43
CA ASP A 439 -6.96 9.62 -25.70
C ASP A 439 -7.72 10.64 -24.85
N ALA A 440 -8.99 10.37 -24.56
CA ALA A 440 -9.82 11.19 -23.69
C ALA A 440 -9.21 11.40 -22.29
N ALA A 441 -8.29 10.55 -21.83
CA ALA A 441 -7.61 10.68 -20.52
C ALA A 441 -6.85 12.02 -20.37
N ALA A 442 -6.49 12.67 -21.48
CA ALA A 442 -5.91 14.01 -21.44
C ALA A 442 -6.87 15.10 -20.95
N ALA A 443 -8.18 14.85 -21.00
CA ALA A 443 -9.20 15.85 -20.63
C ALA A 443 -9.22 16.18 -19.12
N VAL A 444 -8.68 15.31 -18.26
CA VAL A 444 -8.58 15.59 -16.82
C VAL A 444 -7.38 16.45 -16.45
N LEU A 445 -6.40 16.60 -17.34
CA LEU A 445 -5.21 17.40 -17.09
C LEU A 445 -5.54 18.91 -17.18
N ALA A 446 -4.85 19.71 -16.39
CA ALA A 446 -4.88 21.15 -16.52
C ALA A 446 -4.12 21.58 -17.78
N HIS A 447 -4.39 22.81 -18.26
CA HIS A 447 -3.71 23.31 -19.44
C HIS A 447 -2.19 23.37 -19.26
N GLY A 448 -1.46 22.69 -20.13
CA GLY A 448 0.00 22.60 -20.09
C GLY A 448 0.53 21.37 -19.37
N ASP A 449 -0.29 20.68 -18.57
CA ASP A 449 0.13 19.43 -17.92
C ASP A 449 0.11 18.26 -18.91
N ARG A 450 0.90 17.24 -18.60
CA ARG A 450 0.96 15.99 -19.38
C ARG A 450 1.08 14.80 -18.44
N TRP A 451 0.61 13.65 -18.89
CA TRP A 451 0.81 12.40 -18.17
C TRP A 451 2.28 12.02 -18.15
N HIS A 452 2.74 11.67 -16.97
CA HIS A 452 4.02 10.96 -16.82
C HIS A 452 3.78 9.47 -17.06
N ASP A 453 4.55 8.89 -17.97
CA ASP A 453 4.48 7.47 -18.31
C ASP A 453 5.61 6.71 -17.60
N PRO A 454 5.30 5.87 -16.57
CA PRO A 454 6.29 5.08 -15.89
C PRO A 454 7.10 4.22 -16.87
N ALA A 455 8.42 4.34 -16.83
CA ALA A 455 9.30 3.56 -17.69
C ALA A 455 9.42 2.11 -17.19
N VAL A 456 9.65 1.17 -18.11
CA VAL A 456 10.15 -0.16 -17.74
C VAL A 456 11.53 0.03 -17.10
N PRO A 457 11.80 -0.53 -15.91
CA PRO A 457 13.11 -0.48 -15.33
C PRO A 457 14.11 -1.07 -16.33
N ALA A 458 15.13 -0.32 -16.71
CA ALA A 458 16.29 -0.93 -17.37
C ALA A 458 16.87 -1.95 -16.37
N PRO A 459 17.23 -3.18 -16.82
CA PRO A 459 17.94 -4.10 -15.96
C PRO A 459 19.13 -3.34 -15.35
N ALA A 460 19.27 -3.40 -14.03
CA ALA A 460 20.32 -2.69 -13.30
C ALA A 460 21.65 -2.98 -14.00
N ALA A 461 22.24 -1.97 -14.63
CA ALA A 461 23.59 -2.07 -15.09
C ALA A 461 24.41 -2.35 -13.83
N ALA A 462 25.09 -3.50 -13.80
CA ALA A 462 25.97 -3.86 -12.70
C ALA A 462 26.87 -2.64 -12.45
N VAL A 463 26.62 -1.93 -11.36
CA VAL A 463 27.50 -0.86 -10.91
C VAL A 463 28.79 -1.59 -10.53
N THR A 464 29.74 -1.62 -11.45
CA THR A 464 31.12 -1.99 -11.11
C THR A 464 31.53 -0.96 -10.07
N ALA A 465 31.69 -1.44 -8.83
CA ALA A 465 32.23 -0.61 -7.77
C ALA A 465 33.50 0.08 -8.32
N PRO A 466 33.66 1.40 -8.16
CA PRO A 466 34.87 2.05 -8.56
C PRO A 466 36.03 1.36 -7.82
N GLU A 467 37.02 0.84 -8.55
CA GLU A 467 38.22 0.32 -7.93
C GLU A 467 38.76 1.40 -6.99
N ALA A 468 38.92 1.02 -5.73
CA ALA A 468 39.49 1.90 -4.74
C ALA A 468 40.87 2.35 -5.24
N PRO A 469 41.15 3.65 -5.25
CA PRO A 469 42.47 4.10 -5.69
C PRO A 469 43.52 3.55 -4.71
N THR A 470 44.39 2.70 -5.21
CA THR A 470 45.59 2.24 -4.49
C THR A 470 46.56 3.41 -4.38
N ALA A 471 46.25 4.34 -3.47
CA ALA A 471 47.20 5.35 -3.07
C ALA A 471 48.08 4.79 -1.96
N ALA A 472 49.27 4.34 -2.33
CA ALA A 472 50.33 4.13 -1.37
C ALA A 472 50.72 5.49 -0.78
N VAL A 473 50.18 5.84 0.36
CA VAL A 473 50.63 6.99 1.15
C VAL A 473 51.89 6.54 1.89
N THR A 474 53.05 6.85 1.40
CA THR A 474 54.29 6.84 2.16
C THR A 474 54.23 7.94 3.19
N ALA A 475 54.05 7.59 4.47
CA ALA A 475 54.12 8.52 5.56
C ALA A 475 55.57 9.03 5.75
N PRO A 476 55.81 10.36 5.90
CA PRO A 476 57.13 10.86 6.28
C PRO A 476 57.44 10.54 7.74
N ALA A 477 58.59 10.02 8.00
CA ALA A 477 59.12 9.72 9.34
C ALA A 477 59.21 10.99 10.18
N VAL A 478 58.46 11.01 11.30
CA VAL A 478 58.58 12.07 12.32
C VAL A 478 59.74 11.70 13.24
N ARG A 479 60.80 12.53 13.24
CA ARG A 479 61.90 12.48 14.23
C ARG A 479 61.36 12.83 15.61
N ALA A 480 61.52 11.91 16.55
CA ALA A 480 61.31 12.18 17.99
C ALA A 480 62.43 13.00 18.55
N THR A 481 62.12 14.09 19.26
CA THR A 481 63.03 14.75 20.20
C THR A 481 62.46 14.56 21.64
N PRO A 482 63.33 14.21 22.59
CA PRO A 482 62.89 14.03 23.99
C PRO A 482 63.01 15.34 24.77
N GLY A 483 62.02 15.60 25.63
CA GLY A 483 62.20 16.66 26.63
C GLY A 483 60.91 17.17 27.31
N GLY A 484 60.79 16.93 28.61
CA GLY A 484 60.16 17.85 29.53
C GLY A 484 58.85 17.38 30.19
N LEU A 485 58.96 16.83 31.39
CA LEU A 485 57.91 16.65 32.40
C LEU A 485 57.32 18.02 32.84
N GLY A 486 56.02 18.16 32.85
CA GLY A 486 55.32 19.27 33.47
C GLY A 486 53.94 18.88 33.91
N ALA A 487 53.67 19.07 35.19
CA ALA A 487 52.52 18.59 35.96
C ALA A 487 51.15 19.17 35.50
N ALA A 488 50.10 18.37 35.71
CA ALA A 488 48.71 18.73 35.55
C ALA A 488 48.19 19.58 36.74
N PRO A 489 47.20 20.48 36.51
CA PRO A 489 46.33 20.97 37.56
C PRO A 489 44.92 20.34 37.48
N THR A 490 44.40 20.13 38.69
CA THR A 490 43.09 19.58 39.06
C THR A 490 41.93 20.54 38.69
N PRO A 491 40.72 20.09 38.38
CA PRO A 491 39.58 20.94 38.10
C PRO A 491 38.87 21.41 39.37
N ALA A 492 38.46 22.68 39.35
CA ALA A 492 37.62 23.30 40.37
C ALA A 492 36.14 23.12 40.09
N ALA A 493 35.34 22.93 41.16
CA ALA A 493 33.91 22.84 41.19
C ALA A 493 33.21 24.20 40.99
N VAL A 494 32.07 24.16 40.42
CA VAL A 494 31.11 25.25 40.12
C VAL A 494 30.07 25.37 41.24
N PRO A 495 29.54 26.53 41.57
CA PRO A 495 28.23 26.62 42.24
C PRO A 495 27.05 26.48 41.26
#